data_fa68e9961fcfd109164c8bb0166be5a3
#
_entry.id   fa68e9961fcfd109164c8bb0166be5a3
#
_cell.length_a   1.000
_cell.length_b   1.000
_cell.length_c   1.000
_cell.angle_alpha   90.00
_cell.angle_beta   90.00
_cell.angle_gamma   90.00
#
_symmetry.space_group_name_H-M   'P 1'
#
loop_
_entity.id
_entity.type
_entity.pdbx_description
1 polymer ?
#
loop_
_entity_poly.entity_id
_entity_poly.type
_entity_poly.pdbx_seq_one_letter_code
_entity_poly.pdbx_strand_id
1 'polypeptide(L)'
;AGNFPRKKRMTMNTLYVVGLGPGGEQFLTGQAREALERAQVLCGYTVYVDLVAPLFPEKETYTSPMKKELDRCRWAMETAQNGKDVALVCSGDAGVYGMAGLLLQLSPQYPEVEIQVVAGVTAALSGGAVLGAPLGHDFCVVSLSDLLTPWEVIEKRLRCAAWGDFCLCLYNPSSHKRADYLAKACDILLAEGKSPDTVCGWVRNIGREGQSAQVLSLKELRDAKLDMFTTVFIGSSTTQEISGRMVTPRGYEKKCEW
;
A
#
# COMPACT_ATOMS: atom_id res chain seq x y z
N ALA A 1 22.92 -51.70 17.74
CA ALA A 1 22.62 -50.70 16.72
C ALA A 1 21.17 -50.22 16.95
N GLY A 2 21.03 -49.09 17.65
CA GLY A 2 19.73 -48.51 17.95
C GLY A 2 19.22 -47.75 16.75
N ASN A 3 18.08 -48.19 16.22
CA ASN A 3 17.33 -47.50 15.19
C ASN A 3 16.62 -46.30 15.86
N PHE A 4 17.22 -45.11 15.82
CA PHE A 4 16.52 -43.90 16.15
C PHE A 4 15.49 -43.62 15.02
N PRO A 5 14.20 -43.47 15.34
CA PRO A 5 13.21 -43.09 14.32
C PRO A 5 13.61 -41.73 13.76
N ARG A 6 13.87 -41.65 12.44
CA ARG A 6 13.97 -40.39 11.72
C ARG A 6 12.71 -39.58 12.01
N LYS A 7 12.82 -38.48 12.79
CA LYS A 7 11.74 -37.50 12.91
C LYS A 7 11.31 -37.16 11.50
N LYS A 8 10.07 -37.53 11.14
CA LYS A 8 9.41 -37.09 9.94
C LYS A 8 9.50 -35.54 9.96
N ARG A 9 10.24 -34.95 9.03
CA ARG A 9 10.28 -33.51 8.85
C ARG A 9 8.83 -33.14 8.56
N MET A 10 8.13 -32.59 9.55
CA MET A 10 6.81 -32.03 9.32
C MET A 10 7.03 -30.94 8.26
N THR A 11 6.44 -31.11 7.11
CA THR A 11 6.40 -30.06 6.09
C THR A 11 5.54 -28.96 6.68
N MET A 12 6.18 -27.87 7.11
CA MET A 12 5.46 -26.67 7.54
C MET A 12 4.71 -26.14 6.34
N ASN A 13 3.42 -25.87 6.50
CA ASN A 13 2.65 -25.23 5.45
C ASN A 13 2.94 -23.73 5.44
N THR A 14 2.88 -23.16 4.28
CA THR A 14 3.26 -21.75 4.07
C THR A 14 2.03 -20.87 3.94
N LEU A 15 2.01 -19.79 4.72
CA LEU A 15 1.11 -18.67 4.54
C LEU A 15 1.86 -17.55 3.82
N TYR A 16 1.58 -17.40 2.53
CA TYR A 16 2.08 -16.29 1.72
C TYR A 16 1.25 -15.05 1.97
N VAL A 17 1.89 -13.94 2.34
CA VAL A 17 1.24 -12.63 2.43
C VAL A 17 1.64 -11.84 1.20
N VAL A 18 0.74 -11.75 0.22
CA VAL A 18 1.10 -11.36 -1.14
C VAL A 18 0.64 -9.95 -1.45
N GLY A 19 1.57 -9.06 -1.77
CA GLY A 19 1.29 -7.77 -2.38
C GLY A 19 0.98 -7.94 -3.87
N LEU A 20 -0.23 -7.56 -4.29
CA LEU A 20 -0.71 -7.69 -5.67
C LEU A 20 -0.27 -6.55 -6.59
N GLY A 21 0.37 -5.52 -6.05
CA GLY A 21 0.50 -4.26 -6.76
C GLY A 21 -0.83 -3.49 -6.84
N PRO A 22 -0.93 -2.47 -7.70
CA PRO A 22 -2.08 -1.57 -7.74
C PRO A 22 -3.34 -2.20 -8.36
N GLY A 23 -3.20 -3.18 -9.24
CA GLY A 23 -4.34 -3.80 -9.94
C GLY A 23 -3.85 -4.80 -10.96
N GLY A 24 -4.62 -5.48 -11.71
CA GLY A 24 -4.34 -6.31 -12.87
C GLY A 24 -3.10 -7.23 -12.85
N GLU A 25 -3.11 -8.24 -13.68
CA GLU A 25 -2.06 -9.25 -13.80
C GLU A 25 -0.66 -8.65 -14.12
N GLN A 26 -0.62 -7.61 -14.94
CA GLN A 26 0.62 -6.95 -15.39
C GLN A 26 1.40 -6.28 -14.26
N PHE A 27 0.79 -6.07 -13.11
CA PHE A 27 1.43 -5.46 -11.94
C PHE A 27 1.92 -6.47 -10.90
N LEU A 28 1.63 -7.76 -11.10
CA LEU A 28 2.16 -8.82 -10.24
C LEU A 28 3.68 -8.94 -10.45
N THR A 29 4.40 -8.98 -9.34
CA THR A 29 5.80 -9.41 -9.40
C THR A 29 5.88 -10.89 -9.75
N GLY A 30 6.99 -11.36 -10.34
CA GLY A 30 7.19 -12.78 -10.59
C GLY A 30 7.06 -13.61 -9.31
N GLN A 31 7.58 -13.10 -8.17
CA GLN A 31 7.45 -13.77 -6.87
C GLN A 31 6.00 -13.81 -6.37
N ALA A 32 5.22 -12.75 -6.59
CA ALA A 32 3.81 -12.74 -6.24
C ALA A 32 3.03 -13.79 -7.04
N ARG A 33 3.26 -13.87 -8.35
CA ARG A 33 2.66 -14.89 -9.20
C ARG A 33 3.00 -16.30 -8.73
N GLU A 34 4.28 -16.59 -8.48
CA GLU A 34 4.74 -17.88 -8.00
C GLU A 34 4.10 -18.27 -6.65
N ALA A 35 3.98 -17.33 -5.72
CA ALA A 35 3.31 -17.56 -4.43
C ALA A 35 1.81 -17.87 -4.61
N LEU A 36 1.13 -17.14 -5.50
CA LEU A 36 -0.28 -17.40 -5.84
C LEU A 36 -0.45 -18.76 -6.51
N GLU A 37 0.46 -19.18 -7.38
CA GLU A 37 0.44 -20.50 -8.04
C GLU A 37 0.63 -21.65 -7.04
N ARG A 38 1.54 -21.51 -6.08
CA ARG A 38 1.81 -22.52 -5.04
C ARG A 38 0.69 -22.70 -4.03
N ALA A 39 0.04 -21.60 -3.64
CA ALA A 39 -1.03 -21.64 -2.67
C ALA A 39 -2.23 -22.46 -3.16
N GLN A 40 -2.87 -23.20 -2.26
CA GLN A 40 -4.09 -23.97 -2.53
C GLN A 40 -5.34 -23.12 -2.34
N VAL A 41 -5.24 -22.08 -1.48
CA VAL A 41 -6.34 -21.20 -1.13
C VAL A 41 -5.94 -19.74 -1.28
N LEU A 42 -6.80 -18.95 -1.90
CA LEU A 42 -6.68 -17.49 -1.96
C LEU A 42 -7.58 -16.87 -0.89
N CYS A 43 -7.02 -16.02 -0.05
CA CYS A 43 -7.73 -15.36 1.04
C CYS A 43 -7.53 -13.86 0.97
N GLY A 44 -8.56 -13.05 1.29
CA GLY A 44 -8.38 -11.61 1.31
C GLY A 44 -9.67 -10.81 1.52
N TYR A 45 -9.52 -9.50 1.42
CA TYR A 45 -10.65 -8.60 1.24
C TYR A 45 -11.30 -8.90 -0.13
N THR A 46 -12.62 -8.97 -0.18
CA THR A 46 -13.38 -9.40 -1.38
C THR A 46 -12.88 -8.73 -2.65
N VAL A 47 -12.76 -7.39 -2.67
CA VAL A 47 -12.31 -6.64 -3.84
C VAL A 47 -10.91 -7.05 -4.31
N TYR A 48 -10.01 -7.49 -3.41
CA TYR A 48 -8.64 -7.88 -3.77
C TYR A 48 -8.57 -9.32 -4.27
N VAL A 49 -9.37 -10.21 -3.68
CA VAL A 49 -9.50 -11.59 -4.20
C VAL A 49 -10.10 -11.57 -5.60
N ASP A 50 -11.12 -10.74 -5.85
CA ASP A 50 -11.76 -10.61 -7.17
C ASP A 50 -10.79 -10.16 -8.28
N LEU A 51 -9.68 -9.49 -7.93
CA LEU A 51 -8.64 -9.09 -8.89
C LEU A 51 -7.80 -10.28 -9.40
N VAL A 52 -7.65 -11.33 -8.60
CA VAL A 52 -6.72 -12.43 -8.90
C VAL A 52 -7.41 -13.79 -9.03
N ALA A 53 -8.56 -14.00 -8.43
CA ALA A 53 -9.29 -15.26 -8.53
C ALA A 53 -9.56 -15.70 -9.98
N PRO A 54 -9.88 -14.80 -10.93
CA PRO A 54 -10.06 -15.20 -12.34
C PRO A 54 -8.80 -15.77 -13.01
N LEU A 55 -7.59 -15.48 -12.46
CA LEU A 55 -6.32 -16.02 -12.96
C LEU A 55 -6.06 -17.45 -12.44
N PHE A 56 -6.77 -17.88 -11.41
CA PHE A 56 -6.62 -19.16 -10.74
C PHE A 56 -8.01 -19.78 -10.42
N PRO A 57 -8.82 -20.08 -11.44
CA PRO A 57 -10.21 -20.47 -11.24
C PRO A 57 -10.38 -21.83 -10.52
N GLU A 58 -9.32 -22.63 -10.46
CA GLU A 58 -9.30 -23.93 -9.77
C GLU A 58 -9.08 -23.81 -8.26
N LYS A 59 -8.70 -22.63 -7.76
CA LYS A 59 -8.35 -22.46 -6.34
C LYS A 59 -9.56 -22.12 -5.49
N GLU A 60 -9.55 -22.68 -4.30
CA GLU A 60 -10.49 -22.30 -3.25
C GLU A 60 -10.28 -20.83 -2.85
N THR A 61 -11.36 -20.10 -2.63
CA THR A 61 -11.30 -18.70 -2.22
C THR A 61 -12.02 -18.48 -0.90
N TYR A 62 -11.43 -17.65 -0.04
CA TYR A 62 -12.07 -17.15 1.17
C TYR A 62 -12.01 -15.62 1.17
N THR A 63 -13.17 -14.99 1.27
CA THR A 63 -13.27 -13.54 1.30
C THR A 63 -13.95 -13.05 2.57
N SER A 64 -13.59 -11.87 3.01
CA SER A 64 -14.28 -11.20 4.10
C SER A 64 -14.39 -9.69 3.84
N PRO A 65 -15.41 -9.02 4.39
CA PRO A 65 -15.59 -7.58 4.20
C PRO A 65 -14.51 -6.77 4.93
N MET A 66 -14.52 -5.46 4.69
CA MET A 66 -13.69 -4.49 5.39
C MET A 66 -13.96 -4.53 6.91
N LYS A 67 -12.97 -4.21 7.73
CA LYS A 67 -12.98 -4.26 9.21
C LYS A 67 -13.05 -5.68 9.80
N LYS A 68 -12.69 -6.68 9.01
CA LYS A 68 -12.56 -8.09 9.42
C LYS A 68 -11.11 -8.59 9.24
N GLU A 69 -10.16 -7.69 9.41
CA GLU A 69 -8.73 -7.97 9.19
C GLU A 69 -8.22 -9.07 10.13
N LEU A 70 -8.54 -8.96 11.43
CA LEU A 70 -8.11 -9.94 12.43
C LEU A 70 -8.75 -11.32 12.20
N ASP A 71 -10.06 -11.36 11.91
CA ASP A 71 -10.80 -12.59 11.64
C ASP A 71 -10.20 -13.30 10.40
N ARG A 72 -9.89 -12.53 9.35
CA ARG A 72 -9.25 -13.00 8.12
C ARG A 72 -7.86 -13.57 8.36
N CYS A 73 -7.05 -12.87 9.15
CA CYS A 73 -5.72 -13.33 9.49
C CYS A 73 -5.75 -14.62 10.31
N ARG A 74 -6.64 -14.73 11.30
CA ARG A 74 -6.81 -15.95 12.08
C ARG A 74 -7.26 -17.11 11.20
N TRP A 75 -8.26 -16.91 10.37
CA TRP A 75 -8.73 -17.93 9.43
C TRP A 75 -7.60 -18.43 8.52
N ALA A 76 -6.78 -17.54 7.99
CA ALA A 76 -5.65 -17.89 7.14
C ALA A 76 -4.60 -18.72 7.89
N MET A 77 -4.28 -18.34 9.13
CA MET A 77 -3.36 -19.08 10.01
C MET A 77 -3.87 -20.47 10.36
N GLU A 78 -5.16 -20.58 10.76
CA GLU A 78 -5.81 -21.87 11.08
C GLU A 78 -5.86 -22.79 9.85
N THR A 79 -6.14 -22.23 8.67
CA THR A 79 -6.17 -22.98 7.42
C THR A 79 -4.78 -23.50 7.06
N ALA A 80 -3.73 -22.70 7.25
CA ALA A 80 -2.35 -23.11 7.03
C ALA A 80 -1.93 -24.18 8.04
N GLN A 81 -2.27 -24.01 9.31
CA GLN A 81 -2.00 -24.99 10.36
C GLN A 81 -2.67 -26.34 10.09
N ASN A 82 -3.85 -26.34 9.44
CA ASN A 82 -4.60 -27.52 9.06
C ASN A 82 -4.13 -28.18 7.74
N GLY A 83 -3.00 -27.76 7.20
CA GLY A 83 -2.34 -28.50 6.12
C GLY A 83 -2.53 -27.94 4.71
N LYS A 84 -2.97 -26.70 4.53
CA LYS A 84 -3.10 -26.03 3.22
C LYS A 84 -2.13 -24.86 3.12
N ASP A 85 -1.43 -24.71 2.00
CA ASP A 85 -0.75 -23.47 1.66
C ASP A 85 -1.78 -22.39 1.30
N VAL A 86 -1.66 -21.22 1.92
CA VAL A 86 -2.62 -20.10 1.77
C VAL A 86 -1.90 -18.88 1.23
N ALA A 87 -2.51 -18.19 0.26
CA ALA A 87 -2.09 -16.84 -0.14
C ALA A 87 -3.10 -15.81 0.37
N LEU A 88 -2.70 -15.01 1.37
CA LEU A 88 -3.45 -13.86 1.82
C LEU A 88 -3.04 -12.65 1.00
N VAL A 89 -3.97 -12.14 0.17
CA VAL A 89 -3.71 -11.08 -0.80
C VAL A 89 -3.99 -9.68 -0.25
N CYS A 90 -3.09 -8.74 -0.57
CA CYS A 90 -3.17 -7.34 -0.22
C CYS A 90 -3.04 -6.48 -1.49
N SER A 91 -3.81 -5.41 -1.61
CA SER A 91 -3.56 -4.41 -2.65
C SER A 91 -2.24 -3.69 -2.39
N GLY A 92 -1.52 -3.32 -3.44
CA GLY A 92 -0.21 -2.69 -3.31
C GLY A 92 0.83 -3.64 -2.73
N ASP A 93 1.40 -3.28 -1.60
CA ASP A 93 2.42 -4.06 -0.88
C ASP A 93 1.87 -4.65 0.42
N ALA A 94 2.25 -5.87 0.75
CA ALA A 94 1.79 -6.58 1.93
C ALA A 94 2.28 -5.95 3.26
N GLY A 95 3.42 -5.25 3.25
CA GLY A 95 4.03 -4.59 4.40
C GLY A 95 3.68 -3.10 4.54
N VAL A 96 3.17 -2.46 3.48
CA VAL A 96 2.79 -1.04 3.50
C VAL A 96 1.29 -0.90 3.76
N TYR A 97 0.92 -0.72 5.03
CA TYR A 97 -0.48 -0.71 5.50
C TYR A 97 -1.27 -1.97 5.15
N GLY A 98 -0.57 -3.06 4.83
CA GLY A 98 -1.14 -4.37 4.51
C GLY A 98 -1.23 -5.29 5.74
N MET A 99 -1.43 -6.59 5.48
CA MET A 99 -1.68 -7.58 6.54
C MET A 99 -0.43 -8.23 7.10
N ALA A 100 0.77 -8.00 6.52
CA ALA A 100 1.99 -8.69 6.94
C ALA A 100 2.32 -8.44 8.42
N GLY A 101 2.22 -7.19 8.88
CA GLY A 101 2.49 -6.85 10.28
C GLY A 101 1.55 -7.55 11.27
N LEU A 102 0.26 -7.66 10.94
CA LEU A 102 -0.73 -8.33 11.79
C LEU A 102 -0.49 -9.85 11.84
N LEU A 103 -0.20 -10.48 10.70
CA LEU A 103 0.10 -11.91 10.66
C LEU A 103 1.37 -12.27 11.41
N LEU A 104 2.42 -11.46 11.28
CA LEU A 104 3.66 -11.66 12.04
C LEU A 104 3.45 -11.47 13.56
N GLN A 105 2.54 -10.57 13.99
CA GLN A 105 2.17 -10.45 15.40
C GLN A 105 1.39 -11.67 15.91
N LEU A 106 0.62 -12.34 15.06
CA LEU A 106 -0.12 -13.55 15.40
C LEU A 106 0.76 -14.81 15.39
N SER A 107 1.89 -14.80 14.67
CA SER A 107 2.72 -15.98 14.42
C SER A 107 3.14 -16.78 15.66
N PRO A 108 3.39 -16.16 16.86
CA PRO A 108 3.71 -16.93 18.06
C PRO A 108 2.62 -17.91 18.51
N GLN A 109 1.36 -17.67 18.09
CA GLN A 109 0.23 -18.56 18.38
C GLN A 109 0.12 -19.74 17.40
N TYR A 110 0.88 -19.72 16.29
CA TYR A 110 0.86 -20.68 15.19
C TYR A 110 2.27 -21.10 14.80
N PRO A 111 3.03 -21.74 15.70
CA PRO A 111 4.47 -22.00 15.51
C PRO A 111 4.79 -23.00 14.39
N GLU A 112 3.78 -23.71 13.87
CA GLU A 112 3.93 -24.69 12.77
C GLU A 112 3.61 -24.08 11.39
N VAL A 113 3.25 -22.79 11.32
CA VAL A 113 2.97 -22.08 10.08
C VAL A 113 4.16 -21.20 9.70
N GLU A 114 4.71 -21.41 8.51
CA GLU A 114 5.72 -20.55 7.94
C GLU A 114 5.04 -19.33 7.27
N ILE A 115 5.39 -18.12 7.68
CA ILE A 115 4.89 -16.89 7.04
C ILE A 115 5.94 -16.38 6.07
N GLN A 116 5.57 -16.27 4.80
CA GLN A 116 6.38 -15.65 3.76
C GLN A 116 5.73 -14.37 3.26
N VAL A 117 6.38 -13.23 3.53
CA VAL A 117 5.93 -11.91 3.02
C VAL A 117 6.47 -11.73 1.61
N VAL A 118 5.57 -11.44 0.67
CA VAL A 118 5.89 -11.25 -0.75
C VAL A 118 5.57 -9.83 -1.14
N ALA A 119 6.59 -9.08 -1.57
CA ALA A 119 6.49 -7.67 -1.91
C ALA A 119 5.60 -7.44 -3.15
N GLY A 120 4.89 -6.32 -3.13
CA GLY A 120 4.16 -5.78 -4.26
C GLY A 120 4.49 -4.31 -4.49
N VAL A 121 4.06 -3.76 -5.63
CA VAL A 121 4.26 -2.34 -5.92
C VAL A 121 3.21 -1.52 -5.19
N THR A 122 3.64 -0.81 -4.13
CA THR A 122 2.75 0.05 -3.33
C THR A 122 2.23 1.25 -4.13
N ALA A 123 1.08 1.78 -3.73
CA ALA A 123 0.43 2.92 -4.39
C ALA A 123 1.32 4.18 -4.49
N ALA A 124 2.24 4.39 -3.55
CA ALA A 124 3.20 5.48 -3.63
C ALA A 124 4.06 5.39 -4.90
N LEU A 125 4.59 4.20 -5.20
CA LEU A 125 5.46 4.00 -6.37
C LEU A 125 4.66 3.92 -7.66
N SER A 126 3.57 3.15 -7.68
CA SER A 126 2.75 2.98 -8.88
C SER A 126 1.99 4.27 -9.26
N GLY A 127 1.45 5.00 -8.29
CA GLY A 127 0.81 6.29 -8.53
C GLY A 127 1.83 7.38 -8.90
N GLY A 128 3.00 7.37 -8.27
CA GLY A 128 4.12 8.25 -8.65
C GLY A 128 4.51 8.09 -10.13
N ALA A 129 4.56 6.86 -10.63
CA ALA A 129 4.86 6.58 -12.04
C ALA A 129 3.78 7.12 -13.00
N VAL A 130 2.50 7.14 -12.58
CA VAL A 130 1.41 7.75 -13.38
C VAL A 130 1.58 9.26 -13.47
N LEU A 131 1.97 9.92 -12.37
CA LEU A 131 2.18 11.39 -12.34
C LEU A 131 3.49 11.83 -12.99
N GLY A 132 4.48 10.94 -13.09
CA GLY A 132 5.80 11.26 -13.62
C GLY A 132 6.93 10.78 -12.70
N ALA A 133 7.62 11.70 -12.02
CA ALA A 133 8.70 11.40 -11.09
C ALA A 133 8.61 12.27 -9.80
N PRO A 134 7.49 12.24 -9.05
CA PRO A 134 7.32 13.07 -7.86
C PRO A 134 8.26 12.67 -6.71
N LEU A 135 8.73 11.43 -6.70
CA LEU A 135 9.54 10.84 -5.64
C LEU A 135 11.04 10.76 -6.00
N GLY A 136 11.51 11.70 -6.81
CA GLY A 136 12.90 11.76 -7.22
C GLY A 136 13.88 12.13 -6.10
N HIS A 137 13.41 12.58 -4.95
CA HIS A 137 14.15 12.91 -3.75
C HIS A 137 13.54 12.22 -2.52
N ASP A 138 13.96 12.58 -1.29
CA ASP A 138 13.46 11.99 -0.06
C ASP A 138 11.93 12.18 0.06
N PHE A 139 11.25 11.15 0.48
CA PHE A 139 9.80 11.16 0.61
C PHE A 139 9.32 10.35 1.81
N CYS A 140 8.11 10.62 2.26
CA CYS A 140 7.45 9.85 3.29
C CYS A 140 6.02 9.47 2.91
N VAL A 141 5.51 8.40 3.52
CA VAL A 141 4.16 7.89 3.31
C VAL A 141 3.38 8.06 4.62
N VAL A 142 2.22 8.70 4.56
CA VAL A 142 1.35 8.92 5.72
C VAL A 142 -0.07 8.49 5.38
N SER A 143 -0.67 7.64 6.23
CA SER A 143 -2.10 7.33 6.14
C SER A 143 -2.90 8.35 6.94
N LEU A 144 -3.94 8.93 6.34
CA LEU A 144 -4.88 9.80 7.03
C LEU A 144 -5.97 9.03 7.79
N SER A 145 -5.90 7.71 7.83
CA SER A 145 -6.86 6.89 8.58
C SER A 145 -6.57 6.95 10.08
N ASP A 146 -7.53 7.44 10.85
CA ASP A 146 -7.48 7.52 12.32
C ASP A 146 -8.09 6.29 13.03
N LEU A 147 -8.35 5.21 12.31
CA LEU A 147 -8.94 4.00 12.89
C LEU A 147 -8.03 3.30 13.91
N LEU A 148 -6.73 3.31 13.65
CA LEU A 148 -5.72 2.65 14.49
C LEU A 148 -4.65 3.63 15.01
N THR A 149 -4.63 4.86 14.51
CA THR A 149 -3.65 5.88 14.86
C THR A 149 -4.38 7.17 15.22
N PRO A 150 -4.25 7.71 16.44
CA PRO A 150 -4.89 8.96 16.83
C PRO A 150 -4.53 10.11 15.87
N TRP A 151 -5.50 11.00 15.62
CA TRP A 151 -5.31 12.13 14.68
C TRP A 151 -4.12 13.01 15.07
N GLU A 152 -3.90 13.25 16.35
CA GLU A 152 -2.78 14.06 16.85
C GLU A 152 -1.41 13.49 16.44
N VAL A 153 -1.31 12.17 16.31
CA VAL A 153 -0.11 11.50 15.82
C VAL A 153 0.05 11.69 14.31
N ILE A 154 -1.05 11.63 13.55
CA ILE A 154 -1.07 11.89 12.11
C ILE A 154 -0.67 13.35 11.86
N GLU A 155 -1.28 14.30 12.58
CA GLU A 155 -0.96 15.73 12.49
C GLU A 155 0.52 15.99 12.76
N LYS A 156 1.09 15.42 13.84
CA LYS A 156 2.51 15.54 14.14
C LYS A 156 3.39 15.06 12.97
N ARG A 157 3.04 13.94 12.34
CA ARG A 157 3.78 13.41 11.18
C ARG A 157 3.70 14.36 9.97
N LEU A 158 2.54 14.93 9.71
CA LEU A 158 2.36 15.93 8.65
C LEU A 158 3.22 17.18 8.89
N ARG A 159 3.25 17.71 10.12
CA ARG A 159 4.10 18.84 10.52
C ARG A 159 5.58 18.52 10.33
N CYS A 160 6.05 17.35 10.80
CA CYS A 160 7.43 16.91 10.62
C CYS A 160 7.81 16.78 9.14
N ALA A 161 6.90 16.25 8.32
CA ALA A 161 7.13 16.11 6.88
C ALA A 161 7.21 17.47 6.17
N ALA A 162 6.38 18.44 6.56
CA ALA A 162 6.45 19.81 6.06
C ALA A 162 7.76 20.49 6.46
N TRP A 163 8.13 20.38 7.74
CA TRP A 163 9.39 20.95 8.27
C TRP A 163 10.63 20.37 7.61
N GLY A 164 10.64 19.05 7.34
CA GLY A 164 11.72 18.37 6.64
C GLY A 164 11.71 18.56 5.12
N ASP A 165 10.72 19.28 4.59
CA ASP A 165 10.50 19.48 3.14
C ASP A 165 10.45 18.18 2.33
N PHE A 166 9.91 17.10 2.92
CA PHE A 166 9.70 15.84 2.22
C PHE A 166 8.61 15.95 1.16
N CYS A 167 8.75 15.16 0.09
CA CYS A 167 7.59 14.80 -0.72
C CYS A 167 6.69 13.87 0.10
N LEU A 168 5.37 14.10 0.10
CA LEU A 168 4.42 13.26 0.83
C LEU A 168 3.56 12.42 -0.10
N CYS A 169 3.37 11.16 0.27
CA CYS A 169 2.33 10.30 -0.27
C CYS A 169 1.26 10.10 0.81
N LEU A 170 0.05 10.57 0.59
CA LEU A 170 -1.07 10.39 1.51
C LEU A 170 -1.94 9.23 1.05
N TYR A 171 -2.10 8.25 1.95
CA TYR A 171 -3.01 7.12 1.79
C TYR A 171 -4.30 7.37 2.57
N ASN A 172 -5.41 6.81 2.10
CA ASN A 172 -6.73 6.98 2.71
C ASN A 172 -7.12 8.46 2.89
N PRO A 173 -7.04 9.29 1.84
CA PRO A 173 -7.22 10.74 1.96
C PRO A 173 -8.63 11.13 2.39
N SER A 174 -9.61 10.26 2.16
CA SER A 174 -11.01 10.52 2.49
C SER A 174 -11.79 9.22 2.66
N SER A 175 -12.90 9.29 3.41
CA SER A 175 -13.95 8.27 3.50
C SER A 175 -15.27 8.95 3.88
N HIS A 176 -16.40 8.23 3.85
CA HIS A 176 -17.71 8.78 4.24
C HIS A 176 -17.71 9.49 5.62
N LYS A 177 -16.94 8.97 6.59
CA LYS A 177 -16.83 9.56 7.93
C LYS A 177 -15.70 10.57 8.09
N ARG A 178 -14.84 10.73 7.09
CA ARG A 178 -13.59 11.51 7.10
C ARG A 178 -13.45 12.31 5.80
N ALA A 179 -14.55 12.95 5.36
CA ALA A 179 -14.59 13.71 4.12
C ALA A 179 -13.70 14.96 4.14
N ASP A 180 -13.40 15.49 5.33
CA ASP A 180 -12.62 16.70 5.57
C ASP A 180 -11.13 16.47 5.89
N TYR A 181 -10.69 15.21 5.98
CA TYR A 181 -9.32 14.90 6.44
C TYR A 181 -8.25 15.35 5.45
N LEU A 182 -8.51 15.29 4.16
CA LEU A 182 -7.59 15.86 3.16
C LEU A 182 -7.45 17.37 3.32
N ALA A 183 -8.57 18.09 3.47
CA ALA A 183 -8.54 19.54 3.69
C ALA A 183 -7.78 19.89 4.98
N LYS A 184 -8.03 19.18 6.08
CA LYS A 184 -7.28 19.35 7.34
C LYS A 184 -5.78 19.09 7.16
N ALA A 185 -5.39 18.05 6.43
CA ALA A 185 -4.00 17.78 6.14
C ALA A 185 -3.34 18.91 5.33
N CYS A 186 -4.03 19.42 4.31
CA CYS A 186 -3.55 20.58 3.54
C CYS A 186 -3.43 21.84 4.40
N ASP A 187 -4.41 22.11 5.27
CA ASP A 187 -4.37 23.25 6.20
C ASP A 187 -3.18 23.18 7.17
N ILE A 188 -2.86 21.98 7.69
CA ILE A 188 -1.68 21.75 8.53
C ILE A 188 -0.40 22.07 7.75
N LEU A 189 -0.28 21.58 6.51
CA LEU A 189 0.91 21.80 5.68
C LEU A 189 1.10 23.27 5.32
N LEU A 190 0.01 23.97 5.02
CA LEU A 190 0.02 25.43 4.77
C LEU A 190 0.43 26.21 6.03
N ALA A 191 -0.08 25.83 7.20
CA ALA A 191 0.28 26.44 8.48
C ALA A 191 1.75 26.23 8.85
N GLU A 192 2.37 25.13 8.41
CA GLU A 192 3.81 24.84 8.56
C GLU A 192 4.67 25.50 7.47
N GLY A 193 4.11 26.34 6.61
CA GLY A 193 4.84 27.15 5.65
C GLY A 193 5.01 26.54 4.25
N LYS A 194 4.36 25.41 3.93
CA LYS A 194 4.32 24.97 2.53
C LYS A 194 3.56 26.02 1.69
N SER A 195 4.09 26.31 0.51
CA SER A 195 3.45 27.27 -0.43
C SER A 195 2.08 26.76 -0.88
N PRO A 196 1.04 27.63 -0.97
CA PRO A 196 -0.22 27.25 -1.59
C PRO A 196 -0.06 26.82 -3.06
N ASP A 197 1.01 27.25 -3.73
CA ASP A 197 1.35 26.88 -5.11
C ASP A 197 2.26 25.63 -5.20
N THR A 198 2.54 24.95 -4.07
CA THR A 198 3.28 23.68 -4.07
C THR A 198 2.62 22.72 -5.05
N VAL A 199 3.41 22.15 -5.96
CA VAL A 199 2.93 21.19 -6.96
C VAL A 199 2.52 19.90 -6.25
N CYS A 200 1.30 19.48 -6.49
CA CYS A 200 0.68 18.28 -5.96
C CYS A 200 0.10 17.43 -7.09
N GLY A 201 -0.30 16.23 -6.77
CA GLY A 201 -1.00 15.35 -7.68
C GLY A 201 -1.84 14.32 -6.94
N TRP A 202 -2.80 13.76 -7.62
CA TRP A 202 -3.52 12.59 -7.14
C TRP A 202 -3.74 11.59 -8.26
N VAL A 203 -3.82 10.32 -7.87
CA VAL A 203 -4.14 9.21 -8.78
C VAL A 203 -5.20 8.34 -8.13
N ARG A 204 -6.29 8.11 -8.83
CA ARG A 204 -7.41 7.26 -8.44
C ARG A 204 -7.38 5.97 -9.24
N ASN A 205 -7.78 4.86 -8.61
CA ASN A 205 -7.89 3.53 -9.22
C ASN A 205 -6.62 3.12 -9.99
N ILE A 206 -5.45 3.31 -9.38
CA ILE A 206 -4.16 3.00 -10.01
C ILE A 206 -4.16 1.58 -10.57
N GLY A 207 -3.86 1.44 -11.87
CA GLY A 207 -3.78 0.15 -12.56
C GLY A 207 -5.11 -0.59 -12.72
N ARG A 208 -6.25 0.08 -12.51
CA ARG A 208 -7.60 -0.48 -12.60
C ARG A 208 -8.45 0.30 -13.59
N GLU A 209 -9.58 -0.28 -13.93
CA GLU A 209 -10.60 0.43 -14.74
C GLU A 209 -11.00 1.75 -14.07
N GLY A 210 -11.15 2.82 -14.86
CA GLY A 210 -11.46 4.15 -14.39
C GLY A 210 -10.26 4.86 -13.72
N GLN A 211 -9.01 4.44 -13.99
CA GLN A 211 -7.84 5.18 -13.56
C GLN A 211 -7.92 6.62 -14.04
N SER A 212 -7.71 7.57 -13.12
CA SER A 212 -7.63 8.98 -13.41
C SER A 212 -6.57 9.65 -12.55
N ALA A 213 -5.99 10.73 -13.06
CA ALA A 213 -4.94 11.47 -12.36
C ALA A 213 -5.02 12.96 -12.69
N GLN A 214 -4.53 13.79 -11.79
CA GLN A 214 -4.41 15.22 -11.99
C GLN A 214 -3.18 15.75 -11.27
N VAL A 215 -2.48 16.69 -11.91
CA VAL A 215 -1.49 17.58 -11.29
C VAL A 215 -2.17 18.91 -10.99
N LEU A 216 -1.96 19.45 -9.80
CA LEU A 216 -2.62 20.66 -9.31
C LEU A 216 -1.79 21.29 -8.18
N SER A 217 -2.16 22.50 -7.74
CA SER A 217 -1.53 23.16 -6.58
C SER A 217 -2.07 22.61 -5.25
N LEU A 218 -1.33 22.85 -4.15
CA LEU A 218 -1.77 22.51 -2.79
C LEU A 218 -3.08 23.20 -2.42
N LYS A 219 -3.26 24.43 -2.87
CA LYS A 219 -4.50 25.22 -2.68
C LYS A 219 -5.70 24.54 -3.35
N GLU A 220 -5.55 24.07 -4.59
CA GLU A 220 -6.61 23.35 -5.31
C GLU A 220 -6.86 21.96 -4.72
N LEU A 221 -5.79 21.27 -4.31
CA LEU A 221 -5.87 19.95 -3.67
C LEU A 221 -6.71 20.00 -2.38
N ARG A 222 -6.58 21.08 -1.60
CA ARG A 222 -7.34 21.29 -0.36
C ARG A 222 -8.85 21.15 -0.57
N ASP A 223 -9.34 21.64 -1.69
CA ASP A 223 -10.77 21.65 -2.01
C ASP A 223 -11.21 20.45 -2.89
N ALA A 224 -10.26 19.58 -3.25
CA ALA A 224 -10.53 18.39 -4.04
C ALA A 224 -11.38 17.35 -3.28
N LYS A 225 -12.39 16.80 -3.97
CA LYS A 225 -13.23 15.72 -3.42
C LYS A 225 -12.70 14.38 -3.92
N LEU A 226 -11.93 13.73 -3.08
CA LEU A 226 -11.29 12.45 -3.35
C LEU A 226 -11.92 11.34 -2.50
N ASP A 227 -11.71 10.09 -2.92
CA ASP A 227 -12.20 8.91 -2.22
C ASP A 227 -11.05 8.03 -1.67
N MET A 228 -11.40 6.92 -1.03
CA MET A 228 -10.45 5.99 -0.43
C MET A 228 -9.59 5.22 -1.44
N PHE A 229 -9.96 5.23 -2.73
CA PHE A 229 -9.21 4.59 -3.81
C PHE A 229 -8.20 5.54 -4.47
N THR A 230 -7.99 6.70 -3.86
CA THR A 230 -7.09 7.74 -4.34
C THR A 230 -5.82 7.79 -3.49
N THR A 231 -4.68 7.94 -4.15
CA THR A 231 -3.39 8.26 -3.50
C THR A 231 -3.02 9.68 -3.88
N VAL A 232 -2.64 10.47 -2.88
CA VAL A 232 -2.29 11.89 -3.05
C VAL A 232 -0.79 12.06 -2.90
N PHE A 233 -0.23 12.96 -3.70
CA PHE A 233 1.18 13.32 -3.71
C PHE A 233 1.31 14.82 -3.48
N ILE A 234 2.11 15.23 -2.52
CA ILE A 234 2.40 16.64 -2.21
C ILE A 234 3.90 16.83 -2.36
N GLY A 235 4.30 17.75 -3.22
CA GLY A 235 5.70 17.98 -3.53
C GLY A 235 6.50 18.63 -2.40
N SER A 236 7.81 18.61 -2.57
CA SER A 236 8.76 19.44 -1.81
C SER A 236 8.81 20.86 -2.41
N SER A 237 9.61 21.74 -1.80
CA SER A 237 9.86 23.09 -2.34
C SER A 237 10.50 23.11 -3.74
N THR A 238 11.14 21.99 -4.16
CA THR A 238 11.80 21.86 -5.46
C THR A 238 10.95 21.15 -6.51
N THR A 239 9.79 20.61 -6.12
CA THR A 239 8.91 19.90 -7.06
C THR A 239 8.32 20.86 -8.09
N GLN A 240 8.31 20.46 -9.35
CA GLN A 240 7.87 21.24 -10.49
C GLN A 240 6.85 20.47 -11.33
N GLU A 241 6.00 21.19 -12.02
CA GLU A 241 5.22 20.66 -13.13
C GLU A 241 6.01 20.85 -14.42
N ILE A 242 6.35 19.75 -15.10
CA ILE A 242 7.10 19.76 -16.37
C ILE A 242 6.27 18.98 -17.39
N SER A 243 5.80 19.67 -18.42
CA SER A 243 5.00 19.06 -19.50
C SER A 243 3.79 18.26 -18.97
N GLY A 244 3.07 18.82 -18.00
CA GLY A 244 1.90 18.19 -17.37
C GLY A 244 2.23 17.03 -16.40
N ARG A 245 3.49 16.89 -16.01
CA ARG A 245 3.95 15.84 -15.08
C ARG A 245 4.53 16.45 -13.82
N MET A 246 4.31 15.77 -12.71
CA MET A 246 4.90 16.10 -11.42
C MET A 246 6.31 15.53 -11.32
N VAL A 247 7.31 16.40 -11.15
CA VAL A 247 8.73 16.03 -11.11
C VAL A 247 9.41 16.67 -9.90
N THR A 248 10.11 15.89 -9.09
CA THR A 248 11.00 16.38 -8.04
C THR A 248 12.45 16.18 -8.50
N PRO A 249 13.18 17.24 -8.88
CA PRO A 249 14.55 17.14 -9.37
C PRO A 249 15.52 16.63 -8.32
N ARG A 250 16.52 15.86 -8.75
CA ARG A 250 17.65 15.42 -7.90
C ARG A 250 18.75 16.46 -7.77
N GLY A 251 18.70 17.56 -8.55
CA GLY A 251 19.72 18.59 -8.56
C GLY A 251 20.87 18.34 -9.56
N TYR A 252 20.65 17.51 -10.59
CA TYR A 252 21.66 17.29 -11.65
C TYR A 252 21.96 18.57 -12.43
N GLU A 253 20.97 19.47 -12.57
CA GLU A 253 21.10 20.78 -13.21
C GLU A 253 22.19 21.67 -12.59
N LYS A 254 22.58 21.39 -11.33
CA LYS A 254 23.68 22.07 -10.64
C LYS A 254 25.08 21.56 -11.04
N LYS A 255 25.14 20.43 -11.74
CA LYS A 255 26.40 19.73 -12.09
C LYS A 255 26.63 19.60 -13.58
N CYS A 256 25.61 19.75 -14.40
CA CYS A 256 25.67 19.56 -15.84
C CYS A 256 24.91 20.71 -16.52
N GLU A 257 25.49 21.31 -17.55
CA GLU A 257 24.75 22.12 -18.52
C GLU A 257 24.01 21.16 -19.46
N TRP A 258 22.71 21.42 -19.68
CA TRP A 258 21.90 20.70 -20.68
C TRP A 258 21.46 21.62 -21.78
#